data_a98f60160090ad4ab539dcbaf826501c
#
_entry.id   a98f60160090ad4ab539dcbaf826501c
#
_cell.length_a   1.000
_cell.length_b   1.000
_cell.length_c   1.000
_cell.angle_alpha   90.00
_cell.angle_beta   90.00
_cell.angle_gamma   90.00
#
_symmetry.space_group_name_H-M   'P 1'
#
loop_
_entity.id
_entity.type
_entity.pdbx_description
1 polymer ?
#
loop_
_entity_poly.entity_id
_entity_poly.type
_entity_poly.pdbx_seq_one_letter_code
_entity_poly.pdbx_strand_id
1 'polypeptide(L)'
;MELTNQNSFGIGEGELIEIIYELPLPMRLDRWLVSKRPEQSRARIQHFINSGLVLVNYKTAKAKTPLKNGDNVQIWMPLQNLLFI
;
A
#
# COMPACT_ATOMS: atom_id res chain seq x y z
N MET A 1 -15.30 -23.71 -7.75
CA MET A 1 -15.16 -23.53 -7.70
C MET A 1 -14.54 -23.06 -7.60
N GLU A 2 -14.54 -22.93 -7.62
CA GLU A 2 -14.24 -22.55 -7.54
C GLU A 2 -13.46 -21.91 -7.59
N LEU A 3 -13.23 -21.88 -7.80
CA LEU A 3 -12.67 -21.40 -7.80
C LEU A 3 -12.09 -20.70 -7.95
N THR A 4 -12.26 -20.67 -8.21
CA THR A 4 -11.96 -20.08 -8.29
C THR A 4 -11.29 -19.36 -8.33
N ASN A 5 -11.32 -19.23 -8.45
CA ASN A 5 -10.92 -18.59 -8.40
C ASN A 5 -10.08 -18.12 -8.44
N GLN A 6 -9.94 -18.26 -8.64
CA GLN A 6 -9.29 -17.89 -8.64
C GLN A 6 -8.68 -17.29 -9.02
N ASN A 7 -8.89 -17.16 -9.34
CA ASN A 7 -8.41 -16.62 -9.66
C ASN A 7 -7.84 -15.89 -9.91
N SER A 8 -8.24 -15.95 -9.97
CA SER A 8 -7.85 -15.24 -10.21
C SER A 8 -6.70 -14.89 -10.17
N PHE A 9 -6.39 -15.12 -10.58
CA PHE A 9 -5.29 -14.97 -10.66
C PHE A 9 -4.39 -14.15 -10.06
N GLY A 10 -3.69 -14.24 -9.96
CA GLY A 10 -2.68 -13.51 -9.24
C GLY A 10 -3.09 -12.13 -8.82
N ILE A 11 -3.89 -11.49 -9.59
CA ILE A 11 -4.36 -10.14 -9.24
C ILE A 11 -5.23 -10.17 -8.01
N GLY A 12 -6.02 -11.20 -7.91
CA GLY A 12 -6.90 -11.29 -6.76
C GLY A 12 -6.21 -11.71 -5.50
N GLU A 13 -4.93 -12.09 -5.59
CA GLU A 13 -4.19 -12.58 -4.45
C GLU A 13 -3.35 -11.48 -3.85
N GLY A 14 -3.54 -11.25 -2.60
CA GLY A 14 -2.83 -10.21 -1.91
C GLY A 14 -3.55 -9.88 -0.64
N GLU A 15 -3.05 -8.87 0.02
CA GLU A 15 -3.60 -8.43 1.29
C GLU A 15 -3.90 -6.96 1.20
N LEU A 16 -5.12 -6.58 1.55
CA LEU A 16 -5.48 -5.18 1.65
C LEU A 16 -5.30 -4.75 3.09
N ILE A 17 -4.46 -3.75 3.29
CA ILE A 17 -4.16 -3.22 4.61
C ILE A 17 -4.71 -1.82 4.67
N GLU A 18 -5.45 -1.52 5.74
CA GLU A 18 -6.04 -0.22 5.91
C GLU A 18 -5.55 0.34 7.24
N ILE A 19 -4.93 1.52 7.21
CA ILE A 19 -4.35 2.12 8.40
C ILE A 19 -4.78 3.58 8.45
N ILE A 20 -5.21 4.00 9.64
CA ILE A 20 -5.53 5.41 9.88
C ILE A 20 -4.26 6.13 10.31
N TYR A 21 -3.96 7.23 9.66
CA TYR A 21 -2.83 8.08 10.04
C TYR A 21 -3.22 8.89 11.26
N GLU A 22 -2.51 8.69 12.35
CA GLU A 22 -2.90 9.29 13.64
C GLU A 22 -1.80 10.09 14.29
N LEU A 23 -0.86 10.58 13.50
CA LEU A 23 0.20 11.41 14.04
C LEU A 23 -0.21 12.88 14.05
N PRO A 24 0.26 13.65 15.01
CA PRO A 24 -0.16 15.05 15.14
C PRO A 24 0.40 15.96 14.05
N LEU A 25 1.52 15.58 13.44
CA LEU A 25 2.14 16.41 12.42
C LEU A 25 2.06 15.71 11.06
N PRO A 26 1.94 16.47 9.98
CA PRO A 26 1.90 15.89 8.64
C PRO A 26 3.21 15.19 8.31
N MET A 27 3.12 14.17 7.47
CA MET A 27 4.27 13.41 7.05
C MET A 27 4.03 12.95 5.61
N ARG A 28 5.09 12.89 4.80
CA ARG A 28 4.96 12.40 3.44
C ARG A 28 4.53 10.94 3.44
N LEU A 29 3.67 10.61 2.49
CA LEU A 29 3.14 9.26 2.38
C LEU A 29 4.26 8.23 2.28
N ASP A 30 5.26 8.48 1.40
CA ASP A 30 6.32 7.51 1.18
C ASP A 30 7.15 7.28 2.45
N ARG A 31 7.44 8.35 3.20
CA ARG A 31 8.22 8.21 4.42
C ARG A 31 7.46 7.46 5.49
N TRP A 32 6.17 7.75 5.62
CA TRP A 32 5.35 7.07 6.61
C TRP A 32 5.25 5.58 6.29
N LEU A 33 5.08 5.23 5.01
CA LEU A 33 4.99 3.83 4.62
C LEU A 33 6.27 3.07 4.88
N VAL A 34 7.43 3.69 4.65
CA VAL A 34 8.70 3.06 4.96
C VAL A 34 8.77 2.73 6.45
N SER A 35 8.29 3.63 7.29
CA SER A 35 8.30 3.39 8.74
C SER A 35 7.34 2.28 9.14
N LYS A 36 6.24 2.11 8.40
CA LYS A 36 5.24 1.08 8.71
C LYS A 36 5.59 -0.27 8.10
N ARG A 37 6.39 -0.28 7.05
CA ARG A 37 6.77 -1.51 6.35
C ARG A 37 8.28 -1.56 6.17
N PRO A 38 9.02 -1.69 7.26
CA PRO A 38 10.48 -1.64 7.17
C PRO A 38 11.08 -2.79 6.37
N GLU A 39 10.32 -3.87 6.15
CA GLU A 39 10.80 -4.98 5.33
C GLU A 39 10.81 -4.62 3.85
N GLN A 40 10.16 -3.52 3.45
CA GLN A 40 10.12 -3.09 2.07
C GLN A 40 11.13 -1.98 1.85
N SER A 41 11.83 -2.02 0.71
CA SER A 41 12.76 -0.94 0.39
C SER A 41 11.97 0.31 0.01
N ARG A 42 12.67 1.46 0.10
CA ARG A 42 12.06 2.72 -0.30
C ARG A 42 11.62 2.68 -1.76
N ALA A 43 12.43 2.06 -2.62
CA ALA A 43 12.10 1.98 -4.03
C ALA A 43 10.83 1.16 -4.26
N ARG A 44 10.65 0.08 -3.50
CA ARG A 44 9.43 -0.72 -3.64
C ARG A 44 8.21 0.04 -3.15
N ILE A 45 8.36 0.79 -2.07
CA ILE A 45 7.26 1.61 -1.58
C ILE A 45 6.84 2.61 -2.64
N GLN A 46 7.81 3.28 -3.27
CA GLN A 46 7.48 4.24 -4.33
C GLN A 46 6.85 3.55 -5.53
N HIS A 47 7.29 2.35 -5.85
CA HIS A 47 6.69 1.59 -6.93
C HIS A 47 5.23 1.26 -6.61
N PHE A 48 4.93 0.84 -5.39
CA PHE A 48 3.55 0.56 -5.00
C PHE A 48 2.68 1.81 -5.13
N ILE A 49 3.19 2.94 -4.69
CA ILE A 49 2.43 4.20 -4.78
C ILE A 49 2.18 4.56 -6.24
N ASN A 50 3.22 4.49 -7.07
CA ASN A 50 3.12 4.88 -8.46
C ASN A 50 2.24 3.93 -9.26
N SER A 51 2.13 2.68 -8.81
CA SER A 51 1.30 1.69 -9.49
C SER A 51 -0.16 1.74 -9.08
N GLY A 52 -0.52 2.65 -8.17
CA GLY A 52 -1.90 2.75 -7.73
C GLY A 52 -2.27 1.74 -6.66
N LEU A 53 -1.30 1.10 -6.05
CA LEU A 53 -1.55 0.10 -5.00
C LEU A 53 -1.69 0.74 -3.62
N VAL A 54 -1.50 2.05 -3.53
CA VAL A 54 -1.66 2.78 -2.28
C VAL A 54 -2.64 3.92 -2.52
N LEU A 55 -3.67 3.96 -1.70
CA LEU A 55 -4.69 4.99 -1.79
C LEU A 55 -4.72 5.77 -0.48
N VAL A 56 -5.08 7.02 -0.57
CA VAL A 56 -5.34 7.84 0.61
C VAL A 56 -6.78 8.30 0.51
N ASN A 57 -7.58 7.93 1.50
CA ASN A 57 -9.02 8.20 1.49
C ASN A 57 -9.65 7.69 0.20
N TYR A 58 -9.21 6.48 -0.23
CA TYR A 58 -9.72 5.77 -1.40
C TYR A 58 -9.42 6.46 -2.72
N LYS A 59 -8.41 7.33 -2.75
CA LYS A 59 -7.98 7.99 -3.97
C LYS A 59 -6.50 7.75 -4.18
N THR A 60 -6.09 7.68 -5.45
CA THR A 60 -4.67 7.53 -5.75
C THR A 60 -3.91 8.73 -5.20
N ALA A 61 -2.67 8.49 -4.82
CA ALA A 61 -1.84 9.50 -4.20
C ALA A 61 -0.45 9.41 -4.77
N LYS A 62 0.36 10.40 -4.45
CA LYS A 62 1.76 10.43 -4.87
C LYS A 62 2.66 10.27 -3.66
N ALA A 63 3.92 9.91 -3.93
CA ALA A 63 4.87 9.70 -2.84
C ALA A 63 4.98 10.91 -1.94
N LYS A 64 4.87 12.11 -2.50
CA LYS A 64 5.01 13.35 -1.74
C LYS A 64 3.74 13.78 -1.03
N THR A 65 2.63 13.08 -1.23
CA THR A 65 1.36 13.48 -0.64
C THR A 65 1.51 13.59 0.87
N PRO A 66 1.18 14.75 1.46
CA PRO A 66 1.24 14.88 2.91
C PRO A 66 0.03 14.21 3.54
N LEU A 67 0.28 13.40 4.55
CA LEU A 67 -0.78 12.76 5.32
C LEU A 67 -1.14 13.65 6.50
N LYS A 68 -2.42 13.69 6.83
CA LYS A 68 -2.93 14.46 7.95
C LYS A 68 -3.63 13.51 8.91
N ASN A 69 -3.68 13.91 10.15
CA ASN A 69 -4.36 13.12 11.17
C ASN A 69 -5.78 12.79 10.70
N GLY A 70 -6.11 11.50 10.75
CA GLY A 70 -7.41 11.03 10.32
C GLY A 70 -7.45 10.49 8.90
N ASP A 71 -6.39 10.70 8.11
CA ASP A 71 -6.37 10.14 6.77
C ASP A 71 -6.35 8.63 6.81
N ASN A 72 -7.14 8.01 5.93
CA ASN A 72 -7.25 6.56 5.85
C ASN A 72 -6.41 6.10 4.67
N VAL A 73 -5.40 5.27 4.92
CA VAL A 73 -4.48 4.81 3.90
C VAL A 73 -4.76 3.34 3.61
N GLN A 74 -5.00 3.03 2.34
CA GLN A 74 -5.22 1.66 1.88
C GLN A 74 -4.02 1.21 1.09
N ILE A 75 -3.47 0.04 1.44
CA ILE A 75 -2.28 -0.51 0.80
C ILE A 75 -2.61 -1.91 0.31
N TRP A 76 -2.43 -2.14 -0.98
CA TRP A 76 -2.60 -3.45 -1.56
C TRP A 76 -1.22 -4.10 -1.72
N MET A 77 -1.00 -5.21 -1.03
CA MET A 77 0.27 -5.92 -1.05
C MET A 77 0.10 -7.23 -1.80
N PRO A 78 0.54 -7.29 -3.05
CA PRO A 78 0.40 -8.54 -3.82
C PRO A 78 1.22 -9.67 -3.22
N LEU A 79 0.63 -10.85 -3.19
CA LEU A 79 1.31 -12.01 -2.64
C LEU A 79 2.43 -12.52 -3.52
N GLN A 80 2.32 -12.29 -4.84
CA GLN A 80 3.35 -12.79 -5.73
C GLN A 80 4.72 -12.17 -5.46
N ASN A 81 4.79 -11.13 -4.66
CA ASN A 81 6.08 -10.62 -4.24
C ASN A 81 6.92 -11.70 -3.58
N LEU A 82 6.26 -12.65 -2.95
CA LEU A 82 6.96 -13.70 -2.25
C LEU A 82 7.60 -14.72 -3.18
N LEU A 83 7.18 -14.72 -4.43
CA LEU A 83 7.63 -15.71 -5.38
C LEU A 83 8.95 -15.37 -6.03
N PHE A 84 9.43 -14.17 -5.83
CA PHE A 84 10.65 -13.71 -6.47
C PHE A 84 11.87 -13.81 -5.58
N ILE A 85 11.76 -14.53 -4.55
CA ILE A 85 12.84 -14.67 -3.60
C ILE A 85 13.76 -15.81 -3.97
#